data_644c190eb7e120635f309e045abb9af4
#
_entry.id   644c190eb7e120635f309e045abb9af4
#
_cell.length_a   1.000
_cell.length_b   1.000
_cell.length_c   1.000
_cell.angle_alpha   90.00
_cell.angle_beta   90.00
_cell.angle_gamma   90.00
#
_symmetry.space_group_name_H-M   'P 1'
#
loop_
_entity.id
_entity.type
_entity.pdbx_description
1 polymer ?
#
loop_
_entity_poly.entity_id
_entity_poly.type
_entity_poly.pdbx_seq_one_letter_code
_entity_poly.pdbx_strand_id
1 'polypeptide(L)'
;MTDVSPLIDAMGLAPHPEGGHYRRTWTAPTHVDTPRGSRHSASAIIFLLDRDEEARWHLVHSDELWIWSGPGALEVHLGGSGDAPEADPRIVTLGSPAKTQASDASNPVQILVPAGT
;
A
#
# COMPACT_ATOMS: atom_id res chain seq x y z
N MET A 1 22.35 4.13 4.16
CA MET A 1 21.22 3.43 3.51
C MET A 1 20.85 2.23 4.35
N THR A 2 19.58 2.04 4.64
CA THR A 2 19.11 0.92 5.46
C THR A 2 18.94 -0.31 4.57
N ASP A 3 19.56 -1.42 4.98
CA ASP A 3 19.35 -2.71 4.34
C ASP A 3 18.10 -3.35 4.95
N VAL A 4 17.10 -3.67 4.10
CA VAL A 4 15.84 -4.27 4.54
C VAL A 4 15.88 -5.81 4.55
N SER A 5 16.97 -6.43 4.11
CA SER A 5 17.09 -7.89 4.09
C SER A 5 16.79 -8.54 5.44
N PRO A 6 17.25 -8.01 6.59
CA PRO A 6 16.90 -8.60 7.88
C PRO A 6 15.39 -8.55 8.17
N LEU A 7 14.69 -7.53 7.70
CA LEU A 7 13.22 -7.44 7.87
C LEU A 7 12.50 -8.46 6.98
N ILE A 8 12.97 -8.65 5.76
CA ILE A 8 12.42 -9.66 4.84
C ILE A 8 12.48 -11.05 5.48
N ASP A 9 13.64 -11.40 6.01
CA ASP A 9 13.83 -12.69 6.67
C ASP A 9 13.02 -12.81 7.97
N ALA A 10 13.10 -11.80 8.83
CA ALA A 10 12.44 -11.81 10.14
C ALA A 10 10.92 -11.87 10.03
N MET A 11 10.36 -11.22 9.02
CA MET A 11 8.91 -11.14 8.81
C MET A 11 8.39 -12.18 7.82
N GLY A 12 9.26 -12.99 7.24
CA GLY A 12 8.87 -14.03 6.28
C GLY A 12 8.27 -13.49 5.01
N LEU A 13 8.83 -12.42 4.47
CA LEU A 13 8.29 -11.77 3.27
C LEU A 13 8.80 -12.42 2.00
N ALA A 14 7.99 -12.39 0.95
CA ALA A 14 8.30 -12.88 -0.38
C ALA A 14 8.12 -11.76 -1.41
N PRO A 15 8.76 -11.88 -2.59
CA PRO A 15 8.58 -10.86 -3.63
C PRO A 15 7.12 -10.69 -4.04
N HIS A 16 6.69 -9.45 -4.20
CA HIS A 16 5.36 -9.11 -4.68
C HIS A 16 5.37 -8.92 -6.21
N PRO A 17 4.31 -9.35 -6.93
CA PRO A 17 4.26 -9.23 -8.39
C PRO A 17 4.41 -7.79 -8.90
N GLU A 18 3.90 -6.79 -8.19
CA GLU A 18 4.01 -5.39 -8.57
C GLU A 18 5.27 -4.70 -8.06
N GLY A 19 6.12 -5.39 -7.30
CA GLY A 19 7.34 -4.86 -6.70
C GLY A 19 7.27 -4.86 -5.18
N GLY A 20 8.44 -4.84 -4.55
CA GLY A 20 8.53 -4.96 -3.10
C GLY A 20 8.36 -6.38 -2.60
N HIS A 21 8.14 -6.50 -1.31
CA HIS A 21 7.98 -7.79 -0.63
C HIS A 21 6.75 -7.76 0.26
N TYR A 22 6.09 -8.91 0.44
CA TYR A 22 4.86 -8.98 1.21
C TYR A 22 4.68 -10.34 1.89
N ARG A 23 3.76 -10.37 2.85
CA ARG A 23 3.21 -11.59 3.42
C ARG A 23 1.75 -11.36 3.76
N ARG A 24 0.90 -12.31 3.37
CA ARG A 24 -0.50 -12.29 3.82
C ARG A 24 -0.55 -12.69 5.29
N THR A 25 -1.13 -11.81 6.11
CA THR A 25 -1.21 -12.01 7.57
C THR A 25 -2.57 -12.51 8.00
N TRP A 26 -3.61 -12.26 7.20
CA TRP A 26 -4.98 -12.63 7.55
C TRP A 26 -5.84 -12.73 6.30
N THR A 27 -6.75 -13.70 6.31
CA THR A 27 -7.80 -13.85 5.31
C THR A 27 -9.10 -14.11 6.05
N ALA A 28 -10.12 -13.27 5.82
CA ALA A 28 -11.42 -13.45 6.46
C ALA A 28 -12.04 -14.78 6.02
N PRO A 29 -12.64 -15.55 6.95
CA PRO A 29 -13.26 -16.83 6.60
C PRO A 29 -14.59 -16.66 5.85
N THR A 30 -15.20 -15.50 5.91
CA THR A 30 -16.45 -15.21 5.20
C THR A 30 -16.19 -14.84 3.74
N HIS A 31 -17.16 -15.13 2.88
CA HIS A 31 -17.08 -14.82 1.45
C HIS A 31 -18.19 -13.88 1.05
N VAL A 32 -17.93 -13.11 -0.02
CA VAL A 32 -18.92 -12.28 -0.67
C VAL A 32 -18.93 -12.58 -2.16
N ASP A 33 -20.10 -12.46 -2.77
CA ASP A 33 -20.24 -12.59 -4.23
C ASP A 33 -19.87 -11.27 -4.89
N THR A 34 -19.02 -11.34 -5.89
CA THR A 34 -18.55 -10.18 -6.65
C THR A 34 -18.74 -10.45 -8.14
N PRO A 35 -18.67 -9.42 -9.01
CA PRO A 35 -18.66 -9.64 -10.46
C PRO A 35 -17.54 -10.55 -10.94
N ARG A 36 -16.50 -10.74 -10.12
CA ARG A 36 -15.35 -11.60 -10.42
C ARG A 36 -15.43 -12.96 -9.73
N GLY A 37 -16.59 -13.34 -9.20
CA GLY A 37 -16.82 -14.58 -8.48
C GLY A 37 -16.83 -14.40 -6.97
N SER A 38 -16.94 -15.52 -6.25
CA SER A 38 -16.90 -15.52 -4.79
C SER A 38 -15.49 -15.21 -4.30
N ARG A 39 -15.38 -14.26 -3.37
CA ARG A 39 -14.11 -13.82 -2.80
C ARG A 39 -14.21 -13.78 -1.29
N HIS A 40 -13.09 -13.98 -0.61
CA HIS A 40 -13.02 -13.69 0.83
C HIS A 40 -13.41 -12.22 1.05
N SER A 41 -14.16 -11.97 2.13
CA SER A 41 -14.69 -10.63 2.41
C SER A 41 -13.61 -9.60 2.71
N ALA A 42 -12.46 -10.04 3.23
CA ALA A 42 -11.31 -9.18 3.49
C ALA A 42 -10.03 -10.00 3.63
N SER A 43 -8.91 -9.35 3.46
CA SER A 43 -7.60 -9.90 3.78
C SER A 43 -6.66 -8.78 4.17
N ALA A 44 -5.56 -9.13 4.81
CA ALA A 44 -4.52 -8.15 5.18
C ALA A 44 -3.15 -8.70 4.79
N ILE A 45 -2.28 -7.79 4.41
CA ILE A 45 -0.88 -8.09 4.14
C ILE A 45 0.03 -7.11 4.88
N ILE A 46 1.24 -7.55 5.16
CA ILE A 46 2.36 -6.65 5.40
C ILE A 46 3.03 -6.43 4.06
N PHE A 47 3.32 -5.19 3.73
CA PHE A 47 3.96 -4.82 2.48
C PHE A 47 5.18 -3.96 2.76
N LEU A 48 6.32 -4.33 2.19
CA LEU A 48 7.59 -3.66 2.41
C LEU A 48 8.16 -3.17 1.08
N LEU A 49 8.45 -1.90 1.01
CA LEU A 49 9.21 -1.28 -0.08
C LEU A 49 10.54 -0.79 0.47
N ASP A 50 11.64 -1.13 -0.21
CA ASP A 50 12.93 -0.52 0.05
C ASP A 50 12.92 0.91 -0.48
N ARG A 51 13.91 1.69 -0.09
CA ARG A 51 14.01 3.13 -0.34
C ARG A 51 13.78 3.50 -1.81
N ASP A 52 14.33 2.74 -2.75
CA ASP A 52 14.25 3.04 -4.17
C ASP A 52 13.31 2.11 -4.93
N GLU A 53 12.54 1.31 -4.19
CA GLU A 53 11.53 0.43 -4.80
C GLU A 53 10.19 1.15 -4.93
N GLU A 54 9.43 0.73 -5.92
CA GLU A 54 8.06 1.17 -6.10
C GLU A 54 7.18 -0.01 -6.50
N ALA A 55 5.91 0.06 -6.10
CA ALA A 55 4.90 -0.82 -6.64
C ALA A 55 4.44 -0.27 -7.99
N ARG A 56 4.38 -1.12 -9.00
CA ARG A 56 3.95 -0.71 -10.34
C ARG A 56 2.48 -0.28 -10.34
N TRP A 57 2.12 0.57 -11.27
CA TRP A 57 0.74 0.95 -11.46
C TRP A 57 -0.15 -0.28 -11.65
N HIS A 58 -1.23 -0.33 -10.90
CA HIS A 58 -2.25 -1.38 -11.02
C HIS A 58 -3.60 -0.85 -10.55
N LEU A 59 -4.66 -1.42 -11.08
CA LEU A 59 -6.02 -1.08 -10.70
C LEU A 59 -6.48 -1.99 -9.58
N VAL A 60 -6.98 -1.42 -8.49
CA VAL A 60 -7.50 -2.23 -7.39
C VAL A 60 -8.99 -2.55 -7.63
N HIS A 61 -9.36 -3.79 -7.37
CA HIS A 61 -10.74 -4.26 -7.59
C HIS A 61 -11.61 -4.20 -6.33
N SER A 62 -11.00 -3.96 -5.19
CA SER A 62 -11.65 -3.81 -3.90
C SER A 62 -11.05 -2.61 -3.20
N ASP A 63 -11.78 -2.05 -2.24
CA ASP A 63 -11.22 -0.99 -1.40
C ASP A 63 -9.98 -1.50 -0.68
N GLU A 64 -8.93 -0.68 -0.65
CA GLU A 64 -7.71 -0.97 0.08
C GLU A 64 -7.44 0.12 1.10
N LEU A 65 -7.25 -0.26 2.34
CA LEU A 65 -6.81 0.65 3.38
C LEU A 65 -5.31 0.47 3.57
N TRP A 66 -4.55 1.50 3.25
CA TRP A 66 -3.10 1.52 3.42
C TRP A 66 -2.77 2.14 4.77
N ILE A 67 -2.03 1.40 5.59
CA ILE A 67 -1.67 1.80 6.95
C ILE A 67 -0.16 1.89 7.04
N TRP A 68 0.34 3.10 7.35
CA TRP A 68 1.76 3.33 7.50
C TRP A 68 2.25 2.77 8.84
N SER A 69 3.34 2.02 8.80
CA SER A 69 3.97 1.43 10.00
C SER A 69 5.44 1.85 10.17
N GLY A 70 5.91 2.76 9.35
CA GLY A 70 7.28 3.24 9.43
C GLY A 70 8.32 2.30 8.81
N PRO A 71 9.61 2.65 8.95
CA PRO A 71 10.11 3.90 9.51
C PRO A 71 10.08 5.09 8.55
N GLY A 72 10.22 4.86 7.24
CA GLY A 72 10.28 5.91 6.24
C GLY A 72 8.91 6.33 5.74
N ALA A 73 8.82 7.51 5.14
CA ALA A 73 7.59 7.96 4.50
C ALA A 73 7.29 7.15 3.24
N LEU A 74 6.00 6.97 2.94
CA LEU A 74 5.52 6.26 1.76
C LEU A 74 4.67 7.20 0.91
N GLU A 75 5.03 7.38 -0.35
CA GLU A 75 4.19 8.11 -1.30
C GLU A 75 3.20 7.15 -1.96
N VAL A 76 1.91 7.50 -1.90
CA VAL A 76 0.85 6.78 -2.60
C VAL A 76 0.35 7.66 -3.73
N HIS A 77 0.49 7.19 -4.97
CA HIS A 77 0.09 7.89 -6.19
C HIS A 77 -1.25 7.33 -6.66
N LEU A 78 -2.27 8.17 -6.69
CA LEU A 78 -3.62 7.81 -7.09
C LEU A 78 -3.86 8.30 -8.51
N GLY A 79 -3.92 7.38 -9.46
CA GLY A 79 -3.99 7.69 -10.88
C GLY A 79 -5.41 7.83 -11.44
N GLY A 80 -6.42 7.91 -10.59
CA GLY A 80 -7.80 8.03 -11.03
C GLY A 80 -8.43 6.68 -11.37
N SER A 81 -9.61 6.71 -11.98
CA SER A 81 -10.43 5.52 -12.23
C SER A 81 -10.54 5.15 -13.72
N GLY A 82 -9.65 5.66 -14.54
CA GLY A 82 -9.63 5.34 -15.97
C GLY A 82 -8.83 4.07 -16.29
N ASP A 83 -8.68 3.79 -17.59
CA ASP A 83 -7.98 2.60 -18.08
C ASP A 83 -6.47 2.71 -17.93
N ALA A 84 -5.96 3.90 -17.71
CA ALA A 84 -4.55 4.17 -17.49
C ALA A 84 -4.40 5.26 -16.41
N PRO A 85 -3.24 5.30 -15.73
CA PRO A 85 -3.00 6.35 -14.75
C PRO A 85 -3.06 7.75 -15.40
N GLU A 86 -3.62 8.70 -14.67
CA GLU A 86 -3.59 10.09 -15.08
C GLU A 86 -2.15 10.60 -15.12
N ALA A 87 -1.88 11.53 -16.04
CA ALA A 87 -0.54 12.11 -16.19
C ALA A 87 -0.11 12.94 -14.96
N ASP A 88 -1.08 13.46 -14.21
CA ASP A 88 -0.84 14.23 -13.00
C ASP A 88 -1.61 13.59 -11.83
N PRO A 89 -1.09 12.48 -11.29
CA PRO A 89 -1.80 11.76 -10.23
C PRO A 89 -1.81 12.54 -8.93
N ARG A 90 -2.83 12.30 -8.11
CA ARG A 90 -2.86 12.79 -6.74
C ARG A 90 -1.82 12.01 -5.91
N ILE A 91 -0.97 12.71 -5.20
CA ILE A 91 0.06 12.11 -4.35
C ILE A 91 -0.29 12.36 -2.89
N VAL A 92 -0.33 11.29 -2.11
CA VAL A 92 -0.52 11.35 -0.65
C VAL A 92 0.69 10.71 0.00
N THR A 93 1.34 11.44 0.90
CA THR A 93 2.47 10.92 1.65
C THR A 93 2.01 10.41 3.00
N LEU A 94 2.17 9.11 3.24
CA LEU A 94 1.97 8.51 4.55
C LEU A 94 3.27 8.57 5.33
N GLY A 95 3.19 8.91 6.60
CA GLY A 95 4.40 9.03 7.39
C GLY A 95 4.12 9.43 8.83
N SER A 96 5.19 9.85 9.52
CA SER A 96 5.06 10.31 10.89
C SER A 96 4.06 11.47 11.00
N PRO A 97 3.09 11.39 11.92
CA PRO A 97 2.14 12.48 12.13
C PRO A 97 2.75 13.67 12.83
N ALA A 98 3.98 13.54 13.37
CA ALA A 98 4.64 14.63 14.05
C ALA A 98 5.03 15.73 13.05
N LYS A 99 4.76 16.99 13.39
CA LYS A 99 5.21 18.13 12.62
C LYS A 99 6.72 18.27 12.71
N THR A 100 7.34 18.66 11.60
CA THR A 100 8.78 18.95 11.56
C THR A 100 9.02 20.45 11.53
N GLN A 101 10.27 20.86 11.76
CA GLN A 101 10.65 22.26 11.62
C GLN A 101 10.52 22.75 10.17
N ALA A 102 10.55 21.84 9.22
CA ALA A 102 10.46 22.17 7.80
C ALA A 102 9.01 22.27 7.31
N SER A 103 8.03 21.76 8.07
CA SER A 103 6.64 21.76 7.67
C SER A 103 5.72 21.81 8.89
N ASP A 104 4.71 22.68 8.80
CA ASP A 104 3.65 22.75 9.80
C ASP A 104 2.57 21.68 9.61
N ALA A 105 2.59 20.98 8.48
CA ALA A 105 1.65 19.93 8.19
C ALA A 105 2.12 18.60 8.75
N SER A 106 1.21 17.82 9.32
CA SER A 106 1.46 16.43 9.68
C SER A 106 1.01 15.53 8.53
N ASN A 107 1.69 14.37 8.38
CA ASN A 107 1.31 13.38 7.39
C ASN A 107 0.15 12.52 7.91
N PRO A 108 -0.78 12.09 7.04
CA PRO A 108 -1.72 11.03 7.42
C PRO A 108 -0.97 9.71 7.61
N VAL A 109 -1.51 8.85 8.47
CA VAL A 109 -0.97 7.50 8.69
C VAL A 109 -1.78 6.43 7.96
N GLN A 110 -2.90 6.80 7.37
CA GLN A 110 -3.76 5.89 6.60
C GLN A 110 -4.35 6.62 5.40
N ILE A 111 -4.60 5.86 4.34
CA ILE A 111 -5.36 6.32 3.19
C ILE A 111 -6.22 5.19 2.65
N LEU A 112 -7.43 5.50 2.24
CA LEU A 112 -8.28 4.58 1.51
C LEU A 112 -8.00 4.75 0.01
N VAL A 113 -7.71 3.63 -0.65
CA VAL A 113 -7.68 3.53 -2.12
C VAL A 113 -8.98 2.85 -2.54
N PRO A 114 -9.94 3.58 -3.11
CA PRO A 114 -11.23 3.00 -3.46
C PRO A 114 -11.12 1.97 -4.58
N ALA A 115 -12.02 1.00 -4.58
CA ALA A 115 -12.14 0.07 -5.69
C ALA A 115 -12.32 0.84 -7.01
N GLY A 116 -11.64 0.38 -8.06
CA GLY A 116 -11.65 1.03 -9.37
C GLY A 116 -10.62 2.14 -9.55
N THR A 117 -9.79 2.34 -8.55
CA THR A 117 -8.71 3.35 -8.64
C THR A 117 -7.39 2.71 -9.00
#